data_ad39e1e9caa5457b35de537e4c18144b
#
_entry.id   ad39e1e9caa5457b35de537e4c18144b
#
_cell.length_a   1.000
_cell.length_b   1.000
_cell.length_c   1.000
_cell.angle_alpha   90.00
_cell.angle_beta   90.00
_cell.angle_gamma   90.00
#
_symmetry.space_group_name_H-M   'P 1'
#
loop_
_entity.id
_entity.type
_entity.pdbx_description
1 polymer ?
#
loop_
_entity_poly.entity_id
_entity_poly.type
_entity_poly.pdbx_seq_one_letter_code
_entity_poly.pdbx_strand_id
1 'polypeptide(L)'
;MKVTLDTNLLFEYWRDRPKKALVERLLALAANGDIGLAITARVREDIPDEPYASGINALDEIGVEETGSVTRLGNWVLGRDQLGSAGFEDFRLELESAWEEGDPKLPDWRDWDHLHAHMLQGRTVFLTWDGAMLRLREILDARFQIRVQTPEDFLIEIGTDDSQHGH
;
A
#
# COMPACT_ATOMS: atom_id res chain seq x y z
N MET A 1 -6.48 13.07 2.48
CA MET A 1 -5.33 12.45 1.79
C MET A 1 -5.63 10.97 1.54
N LYS A 2 -5.21 10.41 0.39
CA LYS A 2 -5.46 8.99 0.04
C LYS A 2 -4.22 8.14 0.30
N VAL A 3 -4.36 7.11 1.12
CA VAL A 3 -3.26 6.28 1.63
C VAL A 3 -3.53 4.81 1.34
N THR A 4 -2.51 4.06 0.87
CA THR A 4 -2.59 2.61 0.69
C THR A 4 -1.74 1.91 1.74
N LEU A 5 -2.28 0.86 2.34
CA LEU A 5 -1.58 -0.02 3.27
C LEU A 5 -1.01 -1.23 2.53
N ASP A 6 0.25 -1.53 2.79
CA ASP A 6 0.87 -2.78 2.39
C ASP A 6 0.38 -3.95 3.26
N THR A 7 0.42 -5.16 2.73
CA THR A 7 0.03 -6.40 3.40
C THR A 7 0.79 -6.61 4.72
N ASN A 8 2.04 -6.20 4.80
CA ASN A 8 2.85 -6.36 6.01
C ASN A 8 2.31 -5.58 7.23
N LEU A 9 1.61 -4.43 7.01
CA LEU A 9 0.94 -3.69 8.08
C LEU A 9 -0.25 -4.49 8.63
N LEU A 10 -1.00 -5.14 7.76
CA LEU A 10 -2.14 -5.95 8.17
C LEU A 10 -1.69 -7.16 9.00
N PHE A 11 -0.56 -7.78 8.65
CA PHE A 11 0.00 -8.85 9.47
C PHE A 11 0.44 -8.38 10.87
N GLU A 12 0.97 -7.17 11.01
CA GLU A 12 1.25 -6.60 12.32
C GLU A 12 -0.04 -6.44 13.16
N TYR A 13 -1.10 -5.96 12.53
CA TYR A 13 -2.40 -5.76 13.19
C TYR A 13 -3.04 -7.07 13.62
N TRP A 14 -3.18 -8.03 12.68
CA TRP A 14 -3.91 -9.28 12.96
C TRP A 14 -3.13 -10.27 13.85
N ARG A 15 -1.82 -10.22 13.82
CA ARG A 15 -0.97 -11.12 14.62
C ARG A 15 -0.56 -10.52 15.97
N ASP A 16 -1.18 -9.40 16.36
CA ASP A 16 -0.92 -8.72 17.62
C ASP A 16 0.58 -8.46 17.89
N ARG A 17 1.28 -8.00 16.85
CA ARG A 17 2.71 -7.75 16.88
C ARG A 17 3.04 -6.36 17.47
N PRO A 18 4.30 -6.08 17.84
CA PRO A 18 4.70 -4.84 18.53
C PRO A 18 4.26 -3.53 17.86
N LYS A 19 4.13 -3.51 16.55
CA LYS A 19 3.74 -2.31 15.79
C LYS A 19 2.22 -2.17 15.57
N LYS A 20 1.41 -3.06 16.11
CA LYS A 20 -0.05 -3.05 15.98
C LYS A 20 -0.66 -1.68 16.31
N ALA A 21 -0.19 -1.03 17.39
CA ALA A 21 -0.71 0.26 17.82
C ALA A 21 -0.58 1.37 16.75
N LEU A 22 0.43 1.30 15.88
CA LEU A 22 0.58 2.24 14.77
C LEU A 22 -0.52 2.01 13.71
N VAL A 23 -0.82 0.75 13.41
CA VAL A 23 -1.89 0.41 12.46
C VAL A 23 -3.26 0.79 13.02
N GLU A 24 -3.51 0.52 14.30
CA GLU A 24 -4.75 0.95 14.98
C GLU A 24 -4.95 2.47 14.92
N ARG A 25 -3.88 3.25 15.06
CA ARG A 25 -3.94 4.71 14.91
C ARG A 25 -4.30 5.13 13.47
N LEU A 26 -3.76 4.47 12.45
CA LEU A 26 -4.12 4.71 11.05
C LEU A 26 -5.60 4.38 10.79
N LEU A 27 -6.09 3.25 11.31
CA LEU A 27 -7.49 2.85 11.20
C LEU A 27 -8.42 3.85 11.90
N ALA A 28 -8.03 4.37 13.06
CA ALA A 28 -8.80 5.40 13.76
C ALA A 28 -8.87 6.71 12.96
N LEU A 29 -7.79 7.14 12.33
CA LEU A 29 -7.78 8.31 11.44
C LEU A 29 -8.69 8.10 10.23
N ALA A 30 -8.73 6.90 9.67
CA ALA A 30 -9.64 6.58 8.57
C ALA A 30 -11.10 6.59 9.02
N ALA A 31 -11.42 5.99 10.16
CA ALA A 31 -12.77 5.97 10.73
C ALA A 31 -13.29 7.38 11.04
N ASN A 32 -12.41 8.32 11.40
CA ASN A 32 -12.74 9.71 11.61
C ASN A 32 -12.89 10.52 10.31
N GLY A 33 -12.47 9.97 9.16
CA GLY A 33 -12.47 10.65 7.88
C GLY A 33 -11.26 11.58 7.64
N ASP A 34 -10.25 11.55 8.50
CA ASP A 34 -9.03 12.38 8.39
C ASP A 34 -8.18 11.94 7.19
N ILE A 35 -8.16 10.62 6.93
CA ILE A 35 -7.48 10.02 5.79
C ILE A 35 -8.37 8.99 5.09
N GLY A 36 -8.19 8.82 3.77
CA GLY A 36 -8.82 7.75 3.01
C GLY A 36 -7.89 6.55 2.89
N LEU A 37 -8.06 5.52 3.73
CA LEU A 37 -7.28 4.30 3.67
C LEU A 37 -7.79 3.33 2.60
N ALA A 38 -6.87 2.60 1.98
CA ALA A 38 -7.18 1.46 1.16
C ALA A 38 -6.14 0.34 1.31
N ILE A 39 -6.58 -0.84 0.92
CA ILE A 39 -5.76 -1.99 0.60
C ILE A 39 -5.92 -2.32 -0.87
N THR A 40 -4.94 -2.95 -1.48
CA THR A 40 -5.10 -3.46 -2.84
C THR A 40 -5.76 -4.84 -2.81
N ALA A 41 -6.49 -5.20 -3.85
CA ALA A 41 -7.11 -6.53 -3.97
C ALA A 41 -6.07 -7.68 -3.89
N ARG A 42 -4.81 -7.37 -4.19
CA ARG A 42 -3.68 -8.29 -4.04
C ARG A 42 -3.54 -8.86 -2.62
N VAL A 43 -3.91 -8.07 -1.59
CA VAL A 43 -3.90 -8.52 -0.20
C VAL A 43 -4.66 -9.85 0.00
N ARG A 44 -5.76 -10.08 -0.73
CA ARG A 44 -6.52 -11.34 -0.63
C ARG A 44 -5.74 -12.55 -1.17
N GLU A 45 -4.85 -12.33 -2.12
CA GLU A 45 -4.01 -13.39 -2.67
C GLU A 45 -2.78 -13.65 -1.78
N ASP A 46 -2.28 -12.62 -1.11
CA ASP A 46 -1.18 -12.74 -0.16
C ASP A 46 -1.62 -13.38 1.16
N ILE A 47 -2.92 -13.34 1.45
CA ILE A 47 -3.53 -13.84 2.69
C ILE A 47 -4.67 -14.83 2.35
N PRO A 48 -4.34 -16.02 1.82
CA PRO A 48 -5.37 -16.96 1.37
C PRO A 48 -6.11 -17.68 2.53
N ASP A 49 -5.52 -17.63 3.74
CA ASP A 49 -5.97 -18.49 4.84
C ASP A 49 -6.85 -17.75 5.86
N GLU A 50 -7.87 -18.46 6.38
CA GLU A 50 -8.56 -18.09 7.60
C GLU A 50 -7.59 -18.14 8.81
N PRO A 51 -7.71 -17.24 9.81
CA PRO A 51 -8.83 -16.31 10.04
C PRO A 51 -8.66 -14.92 9.38
N TYR A 52 -7.65 -14.68 8.61
CA TYR A 52 -7.31 -13.34 8.10
C TYR A 52 -8.22 -12.88 6.96
N ALA A 53 -8.78 -13.82 6.18
CA ALA A 53 -9.72 -13.49 5.12
C ALA A 53 -10.98 -12.78 5.66
N SER A 54 -11.47 -13.19 6.83
CA SER A 54 -12.55 -12.49 7.53
C SER A 54 -12.13 -11.11 8.05
N GLY A 55 -10.86 -10.97 8.43
CA GLY A 55 -10.27 -9.68 8.84
C GLY A 55 -10.29 -8.63 7.74
N ILE A 56 -10.12 -9.01 6.46
CA ILE A 56 -10.22 -8.09 5.33
C ILE A 56 -11.62 -7.52 5.21
N ASN A 57 -12.66 -8.34 5.39
CA ASN A 57 -14.04 -7.87 5.33
C ASN A 57 -14.36 -6.91 6.46
N ALA A 58 -13.79 -7.11 7.66
CA ALA A 58 -13.94 -6.18 8.78
C ALA A 58 -13.29 -4.81 8.52
N LEU A 59 -12.26 -4.73 7.68
CA LEU A 59 -11.66 -3.45 7.28
C LEU A 59 -12.63 -2.60 6.43
N ASP A 60 -13.42 -3.22 5.57
CA ASP A 60 -14.46 -2.54 4.77
C ASP A 60 -15.53 -1.89 5.68
N GLU A 61 -15.90 -2.54 6.76
CA GLU A 61 -16.87 -2.01 7.75
C GLU A 61 -16.41 -0.72 8.43
N ILE A 62 -15.10 -0.48 8.51
CA ILE A 62 -14.51 0.74 9.08
C ILE A 62 -14.03 1.73 8.02
N GLY A 63 -14.46 1.54 6.76
CA GLY A 63 -14.20 2.48 5.68
C GLY A 63 -12.82 2.36 5.02
N VAL A 64 -12.14 1.24 5.16
CA VAL A 64 -10.93 0.94 4.37
C VAL A 64 -11.35 0.38 3.02
N GLU A 65 -11.06 1.11 1.96
CA GLU A 65 -11.41 0.72 0.59
C GLU A 65 -10.55 -0.47 0.10
N GLU A 66 -11.15 -1.40 -0.63
CA GLU A 66 -10.40 -2.38 -1.42
C GLU A 66 -10.27 -1.87 -2.86
N THR A 67 -9.05 -1.60 -3.32
CA THR A 67 -8.80 -1.14 -4.69
C THR A 67 -8.43 -2.30 -5.60
N GLY A 68 -8.89 -2.27 -6.87
CA GLY A 68 -8.54 -3.28 -7.86
C GLY A 68 -7.02 -3.41 -8.04
N SER A 69 -6.56 -4.61 -8.32
CA SER A 69 -5.17 -4.89 -8.70
C SER A 69 -5.07 -5.19 -10.20
N VAL A 70 -3.86 -5.13 -10.73
CA VAL A 70 -3.60 -5.63 -12.09
C VAL A 70 -3.51 -7.15 -12.03
N THR A 71 -4.37 -7.82 -12.75
CA THR A 71 -4.43 -9.27 -12.71
C THR A 71 -3.72 -9.88 -13.90
N ARG A 72 -2.94 -10.91 -13.63
CA ARG A 72 -2.40 -11.82 -14.65
C ARG A 72 -3.49 -12.75 -15.15
N LEU A 73 -3.39 -13.18 -16.42
CA LEU A 73 -4.25 -14.21 -16.99
C LEU A 73 -4.30 -15.44 -16.08
N GLY A 74 -5.46 -15.72 -15.53
CA GLY A 74 -5.70 -16.88 -14.64
C GLY A 74 -6.37 -16.55 -13.31
N ASN A 75 -6.25 -15.32 -12.79
CA ASN A 75 -6.79 -14.92 -11.49
C ASN A 75 -7.72 -13.68 -11.59
N TRP A 76 -8.37 -13.52 -12.72
CA TRP A 76 -9.19 -12.34 -13.00
C TRP A 76 -10.60 -12.42 -12.39
N VAL A 77 -11.00 -11.34 -11.72
CA VAL A 77 -12.37 -11.17 -11.22
C VAL A 77 -13.08 -10.07 -11.99
N LEU A 78 -14.11 -10.46 -12.74
CA LEU A 78 -14.89 -9.55 -13.59
C LEU A 78 -15.49 -8.41 -12.78
N GLY A 79 -15.24 -7.17 -13.20
CA GLY A 79 -15.79 -5.97 -12.55
C GLY A 79 -14.95 -5.40 -11.41
N ARG A 80 -13.86 -6.07 -11.01
CA ARG A 80 -12.91 -5.60 -9.99
C ARG A 80 -11.53 -5.32 -10.56
N ASP A 81 -11.01 -6.23 -11.37
CA ASP A 81 -9.64 -6.20 -11.83
C ASP A 81 -9.53 -5.65 -13.25
N GLN A 82 -8.44 -4.93 -13.54
CA GLN A 82 -8.15 -4.45 -14.89
C GLN A 82 -7.30 -5.49 -15.62
N LEU A 83 -7.75 -5.91 -16.81
CA LEU A 83 -6.95 -6.74 -17.71
C LEU A 83 -5.71 -5.95 -18.15
N GLY A 84 -4.54 -6.50 -17.83
CA GLY A 84 -3.22 -6.08 -18.24
C GLY A 84 -3.12 -4.59 -18.53
N SER A 85 -2.84 -3.73 -17.54
CA SER A 85 -2.68 -2.33 -17.86
C SER A 85 -1.51 -2.20 -18.81
N ALA A 86 -1.80 -1.64 -20.01
CA ALA A 86 -0.75 -1.11 -20.86
C ALA A 86 0.04 -0.11 -20.00
N GLY A 87 1.18 -0.52 -19.48
CA GLY A 87 1.98 0.31 -18.58
C GLY A 87 2.55 -0.43 -17.38
N PHE A 88 2.00 -1.60 -16.99
CA PHE A 88 2.59 -2.37 -15.90
C PHE A 88 4.01 -2.85 -16.23
N GLU A 89 4.23 -3.37 -17.42
CA GLU A 89 5.57 -3.79 -17.85
C GLU A 89 6.52 -2.60 -17.99
N ASP A 90 6.04 -1.46 -18.52
CA ASP A 90 6.84 -0.24 -18.62
C ASP A 90 7.21 0.28 -17.22
N PHE A 91 6.25 0.31 -16.30
CA PHE A 91 6.47 0.66 -14.89
C PHE A 91 7.51 -0.25 -14.22
N ARG A 92 7.37 -1.57 -14.40
CA ARG A 92 8.31 -2.56 -13.87
C ARG A 92 9.72 -2.38 -14.45
N LEU A 93 9.82 -2.31 -15.77
CA LEU A 93 11.10 -2.15 -16.48
C LEU A 93 11.81 -0.85 -16.09
N GLU A 94 11.07 0.24 -15.93
CA GLU A 94 11.63 1.51 -15.51
C GLU A 94 12.20 1.44 -14.09
N LEU A 95 11.48 0.80 -13.17
CA LEU A 95 11.97 0.61 -11.81
C LEU A 95 13.14 -0.39 -11.74
N GLU A 96 13.08 -1.49 -12.48
CA GLU A 96 14.21 -2.44 -12.56
C GLU A 96 15.46 -1.80 -13.16
N SER A 97 15.30 -0.91 -14.16
CA SER A 97 16.44 -0.19 -14.77
C SER A 97 17.11 0.81 -13.83
N ALA A 98 16.39 1.27 -12.81
CA ALA A 98 16.92 2.17 -11.80
C ALA A 98 17.57 1.43 -10.62
N TRP A 99 17.49 0.11 -10.61
CA TRP A 99 18.13 -0.74 -9.61
C TRP A 99 19.62 -0.89 -9.93
N GLU A 100 20.48 -0.53 -8.99
CA GLU A 100 21.94 -0.63 -9.17
C GLU A 100 22.42 -2.06 -8.89
N GLU A 101 23.39 -2.51 -9.69
CA GLU A 101 24.05 -3.81 -9.48
C GLU A 101 24.76 -3.82 -8.12
N GLY A 102 24.36 -4.75 -7.24
CA GLY A 102 24.90 -4.85 -5.87
C GLY A 102 23.91 -4.52 -4.75
N ASP A 103 22.75 -3.99 -5.09
CA ASP A 103 21.67 -3.79 -4.12
C ASP A 103 21.12 -5.13 -3.60
N PRO A 104 20.84 -5.24 -2.29
CA PRO A 104 20.67 -6.55 -1.66
C PRO A 104 19.38 -7.28 -2.05
N LYS A 105 18.36 -6.62 -2.55
CA LYS A 105 17.11 -7.27 -2.95
C LYS A 105 16.20 -6.33 -3.75
N LEU A 106 15.79 -6.77 -4.94
CA LEU A 106 14.65 -6.17 -5.66
C LEU A 106 13.32 -6.53 -4.96
N PRO A 107 12.35 -5.62 -4.95
CA PRO A 107 10.97 -5.99 -4.67
C PRO A 107 10.53 -7.14 -5.56
N ASP A 108 9.70 -8.04 -5.04
CA ASP A 108 9.16 -9.11 -5.88
C ASP A 108 8.01 -8.59 -6.75
N TRP A 109 7.53 -9.42 -7.68
CA TRP A 109 6.45 -9.02 -8.59
C TRP A 109 5.13 -8.67 -7.88
N ARG A 110 4.93 -9.14 -6.64
CA ARG A 110 3.75 -8.81 -5.81
C ARG A 110 3.82 -7.39 -5.30
N ASP A 111 5.02 -6.98 -4.92
CA ASP A 111 5.30 -5.60 -4.51
C ASP A 111 5.03 -4.61 -5.66
N TRP A 112 5.43 -4.99 -6.90
CA TRP A 112 5.12 -4.22 -8.10
C TRP A 112 3.61 -4.10 -8.35
N ASP A 113 2.84 -5.18 -8.16
CA ASP A 113 1.38 -5.18 -8.29
C ASP A 113 0.73 -4.22 -7.29
N HIS A 114 1.19 -4.18 -6.04
CA HIS A 114 0.71 -3.25 -5.02
C HIS A 114 0.98 -1.79 -5.41
N LEU A 115 2.21 -1.46 -5.80
CA LEU A 115 2.60 -0.11 -6.19
C LEU A 115 1.87 0.36 -7.44
N HIS A 116 1.73 -0.51 -8.43
CA HIS A 116 1.02 -0.18 -9.66
C HIS A 116 -0.49 0.04 -9.42
N ALA A 117 -1.13 -0.82 -8.62
CA ALA A 117 -2.53 -0.63 -8.22
C ALA A 117 -2.73 0.68 -7.46
N HIS A 118 -1.81 1.04 -6.57
CA HIS A 118 -1.79 2.31 -5.87
C HIS A 118 -1.74 3.50 -6.84
N MET A 119 -0.83 3.47 -7.81
CA MET A 119 -0.67 4.50 -8.84
C MET A 119 -1.93 4.69 -9.68
N LEU A 120 -2.51 3.57 -10.17
CA LEU A 120 -3.71 3.61 -11.02
C LEU A 120 -4.92 4.22 -10.30
N GLN A 121 -4.99 4.13 -8.97
CA GLN A 121 -6.07 4.71 -8.16
C GLN A 121 -5.80 6.17 -7.77
N GLY A 122 -4.72 6.77 -8.26
CA GLY A 122 -4.36 8.16 -7.95
C GLY A 122 -4.20 8.40 -6.45
N ARG A 123 -3.66 7.41 -5.73
CA ARG A 123 -3.37 7.54 -4.30
C ARG A 123 -1.99 8.13 -4.12
N THR A 124 -1.77 8.87 -3.03
CA THR A 124 -0.57 9.69 -2.84
C THR A 124 0.48 9.07 -1.95
N VAL A 125 0.07 8.28 -0.96
CA VAL A 125 1.00 7.69 0.02
C VAL A 125 0.82 6.18 0.09
N PHE A 126 1.91 5.45 -0.04
CA PHE A 126 1.99 4.01 0.14
C PHE A 126 2.76 3.71 1.43
N LEU A 127 2.11 3.08 2.41
CA LEU A 127 2.71 2.76 3.70
C LEU A 127 3.20 1.33 3.73
N THR A 128 4.48 1.15 4.05
CA THR A 128 5.13 -0.16 4.16
C THR A 128 6.27 -0.16 5.16
N TRP A 129 6.61 -1.33 5.66
CA TRP A 129 7.89 -1.59 6.34
C TRP A 129 8.86 -2.40 5.47
N ASP A 130 8.49 -2.67 4.21
CA ASP A 130 9.39 -3.38 3.30
C ASP A 130 10.60 -2.51 2.92
N GLY A 131 11.79 -2.98 3.30
CA GLY A 131 13.02 -2.25 3.03
C GLY A 131 13.38 -2.15 1.55
N ALA A 132 12.89 -3.06 0.69
CA ALA A 132 13.12 -2.98 -0.75
C ALA A 132 12.29 -1.85 -1.37
N MET A 133 11.02 -1.74 -1.01
CA MET A 133 10.16 -0.63 -1.44
C MET A 133 10.66 0.73 -0.92
N LEU A 134 11.05 0.81 0.36
CA LEU A 134 11.56 2.04 0.97
C LEU A 134 12.83 2.57 0.32
N ARG A 135 13.68 1.68 -0.21
CA ARG A 135 14.89 2.10 -0.97
C ARG A 135 14.56 2.73 -2.31
N LEU A 136 13.44 2.38 -2.91
CA LEU A 136 12.98 2.96 -4.18
C LEU A 136 12.19 4.26 -4.03
N ARG A 137 11.96 4.74 -2.81
CA ARG A 137 11.06 5.86 -2.50
C ARG A 137 11.35 7.12 -3.33
N GLU A 138 12.62 7.47 -3.55
CA GLU A 138 13.01 8.67 -4.30
C GLU A 138 12.65 8.54 -5.79
N ILE A 139 12.85 7.36 -6.37
CA ILE A 139 12.50 7.09 -7.77
C ILE A 139 10.98 7.02 -7.94
N LEU A 140 10.30 6.35 -7.01
CA LEU A 140 8.84 6.24 -7.01
C LEU A 140 8.17 7.61 -6.91
N ASP A 141 8.69 8.49 -6.05
CA ASP A 141 8.16 9.85 -5.91
C ASP A 141 8.46 10.70 -7.15
N ALA A 142 9.72 10.72 -7.61
CA ALA A 142 10.15 11.57 -8.73
C ALA A 142 9.49 11.20 -10.07
N ARG A 143 9.30 9.91 -10.35
CA ARG A 143 8.82 9.43 -11.67
C ARG A 143 7.35 9.08 -11.69
N PHE A 144 6.81 8.57 -10.60
CA PHE A 144 5.46 8.03 -10.54
C PHE A 144 4.54 8.76 -9.55
N GLN A 145 5.08 9.76 -8.82
CA GLN A 145 4.33 10.50 -7.79
C GLN A 145 3.77 9.58 -6.69
N ILE A 146 4.48 8.48 -6.42
CA ILE A 146 4.16 7.54 -5.36
C ILE A 146 5.09 7.82 -4.17
N ARG A 147 4.56 8.39 -3.13
CA ARG A 147 5.31 8.64 -1.90
C ARG A 147 5.27 7.41 -0.99
N VAL A 148 6.40 6.70 -0.90
CA VAL A 148 6.54 5.52 -0.04
C VAL A 148 7.13 5.92 1.30
N GLN A 149 6.43 5.57 2.39
CA GLN A 149 6.81 5.95 3.77
C GLN A 149 6.59 4.79 4.73
N THR A 150 7.25 4.87 5.90
CA THR A 150 6.86 4.06 7.04
C THR A 150 5.62 4.65 7.73
N PRO A 151 4.80 3.82 8.40
CA PRO A 151 3.71 4.33 9.23
C PRO A 151 4.15 5.35 10.29
N GLU A 152 5.34 5.15 10.86
CA GLU A 152 5.94 6.02 11.86
C GLU A 152 6.17 7.44 11.28
N ASP A 153 6.85 7.53 10.13
CA ASP A 153 7.15 8.80 9.48
C ASP A 153 5.88 9.52 9.06
N PHE A 154 4.92 8.77 8.50
CA PHE A 154 3.63 9.30 8.10
C PHE A 154 2.83 9.89 9.27
N LEU A 155 2.75 9.17 10.40
CA LEU A 155 2.03 9.64 11.58
C LEU A 155 2.69 10.86 12.24
N ILE A 156 4.01 10.99 12.14
CA ILE A 156 4.74 12.20 12.56
C ILE A 156 4.36 13.36 11.65
N GLU A 157 4.40 13.17 10.34
CA GLU A 157 4.09 14.22 9.35
C GLU A 157 2.68 14.79 9.56
N ILE A 158 1.65 13.95 9.62
CA ILE A 158 0.27 14.43 9.81
C ILE A 158 0.02 15.01 11.20
N GLY A 159 0.70 14.51 12.25
CA GLY A 159 0.58 15.06 13.61
C GLY A 159 1.27 16.41 13.79
N THR A 160 2.23 16.77 12.93
CA THR A 160 2.86 18.10 12.92
C THR A 160 2.04 19.13 12.16
N ASP A 161 1.26 18.72 11.16
CA ASP A 161 0.37 19.62 10.40
C ASP A 161 -0.79 20.15 11.26
N ASP A 162 -1.36 19.32 12.14
CA ASP A 162 -2.43 19.73 13.05
C ASP A 162 -1.99 20.84 14.03
N SER A 163 -0.71 20.91 14.37
CA SER A 163 -0.17 21.95 15.28
C SER A 163 -0.02 23.31 14.60
N GLN A 164 -0.10 23.41 13.29
CA GLN A 164 0.03 24.68 12.55
C GLN A 164 -1.31 25.38 12.22
N HIS A 165 -2.44 24.68 12.33
CA HIS A 165 -3.76 25.22 11.99
C HIS A 165 -4.61 25.60 13.22
N GLY A 166 -4.03 25.59 14.41
CA GLY A 166 -4.69 25.92 15.69
C GLY A 166 -4.40 27.36 16.16
N HIS A 167 -4.66 28.36 15.31
CA HIS A 167 -4.71 29.79 15.75
C HIS A 167 -5.85 30.53 15.07
#